data_73110425be5cefab57ca956d4e062fa0
#
_entry.id   73110425be5cefab57ca956d4e062fa0
#
_cell.length_a   1.000
_cell.length_b   1.000
_cell.length_c   1.000
_cell.angle_alpha   90.00
_cell.angle_beta   90.00
_cell.angle_gamma   90.00
#
_symmetry.space_group_name_H-M   'P 1'
#
loop_
_entity.id
_entity.type
_entity.pdbx_description
1 polymer ?
#
loop_
_entity_poly.entity_id
_entity_poly.type
_entity_poly.pdbx_seq_one_letter_code
_entity_poly.pdbx_strand_id
1 'polypeptide(L)'
;SICSAAYADPVMDDDIAKAPKKVEKAFQKMYPGAKDVEWELKRDIYAVDFRIDGKDVEAYFNAEGTWLRSKEDVNASSVPAAVKKAVKEAYPDFKIEDYDLVKDARGNEFYSVDIEKESRDGDTELTVRVLANGKILENPGRGGRPGQGGRPGPGIRDGREMNDFSGQREARNEAWKQAERAGGEIEKK
;
A
#
# COMPACT_ATOMS: atom_id res chain seq x y z
N SER A 1 52.27 -32.40 17.05
CA SER A 1 50.93 -32.39 16.40
C SER A 1 50.15 -31.20 16.90
N ILE A 2 50.05 -30.15 16.07
CA ILE A 2 49.31 -28.93 16.37
C ILE A 2 48.02 -29.03 15.59
N CYS A 3 46.91 -29.29 16.28
CA CYS A 3 45.56 -29.19 15.69
C CYS A 3 45.25 -27.72 15.49
N SER A 4 45.29 -27.27 14.23
CA SER A 4 44.76 -25.99 13.81
C SER A 4 43.22 -26.11 13.78
N ALA A 5 42.57 -25.52 14.77
CA ALA A 5 41.12 -25.34 14.70
C ALA A 5 40.81 -24.23 13.68
N ALA A 6 40.28 -24.64 12.56
CA ALA A 6 39.71 -23.69 11.60
C ALA A 6 38.54 -22.99 12.27
N TYR A 7 38.73 -21.74 12.60
CA TYR A 7 37.64 -20.83 12.97
C TYR A 7 36.87 -20.58 11.68
N ALA A 8 35.74 -21.24 11.53
CA ALA A 8 34.75 -20.85 10.51
C ALA A 8 34.11 -19.57 11.00
N ASP A 9 34.42 -18.45 10.34
CA ASP A 9 33.66 -17.21 10.51
C ASP A 9 32.19 -17.52 10.29
N PRO A 10 31.29 -17.12 11.20
CA PRO A 10 29.86 -17.17 10.89
C PRO A 10 29.63 -16.24 9.72
N VAL A 11 29.26 -16.82 8.59
CA VAL A 11 28.69 -16.08 7.48
C VAL A 11 27.53 -15.31 8.08
N MET A 12 27.69 -14.00 8.20
CA MET A 12 26.59 -13.09 8.49
C MET A 12 25.64 -13.25 7.32
N ASP A 13 24.58 -14.05 7.51
CA ASP A 13 23.42 -14.03 6.63
C ASP A 13 22.96 -12.59 6.59
N ASP A 14 23.15 -11.96 5.44
CA ASP A 14 22.60 -10.65 5.14
C ASP A 14 21.14 -10.65 5.55
N ASP A 15 20.78 -9.68 6.39
CA ASP A 15 19.50 -9.48 7.05
C ASP A 15 18.29 -9.57 6.09
N ILE A 16 17.88 -10.78 5.77
CA ILE A 16 16.49 -11.02 5.39
C ILE A 16 15.73 -10.80 6.69
N ALA A 17 14.99 -9.70 6.77
CA ALA A 17 14.21 -9.34 7.94
C ALA A 17 13.25 -10.48 8.27
N LYS A 18 13.60 -11.31 9.26
CA LYS A 18 12.72 -12.37 9.74
C LYS A 18 11.58 -11.74 10.51
N ALA A 19 10.36 -11.97 10.06
CA ALA A 19 9.20 -11.56 10.81
C ALA A 19 9.13 -12.30 12.16
N PRO A 20 8.62 -11.68 13.22
CA PRO A 20 8.35 -12.37 14.47
C PRO A 20 7.44 -13.57 14.25
N LYS A 21 7.61 -14.62 15.04
CA LYS A 21 6.79 -15.85 14.94
C LYS A 21 5.27 -15.60 14.99
N LYS A 22 4.83 -14.57 15.71
CA LYS A 22 3.42 -14.14 15.75
C LYS A 22 2.94 -13.66 14.38
N VAL A 23 3.75 -12.86 13.71
CA VAL A 23 3.47 -12.31 12.37
C VAL A 23 3.47 -13.43 11.33
N GLU A 24 4.48 -14.31 11.36
CA GLU A 24 4.54 -15.47 10.45
C GLU A 24 3.32 -16.40 10.61
N LYS A 25 2.91 -16.69 11.84
CA LYS A 25 1.71 -17.50 12.10
C LYS A 25 0.43 -16.84 11.58
N ALA A 26 0.28 -15.53 11.78
CA ALA A 26 -0.87 -14.77 11.27
C ALA A 26 -0.91 -14.79 9.75
N PHE A 27 0.24 -14.58 9.11
CA PHE A 27 0.38 -14.68 7.66
C PHE A 27 0.02 -16.07 7.13
N GLN A 28 0.60 -17.13 7.67
CA GLN A 28 0.33 -18.50 7.24
C GLN A 28 -1.15 -18.91 7.41
N LYS A 29 -1.80 -18.40 8.47
CA LYS A 29 -3.23 -18.63 8.68
C LYS A 29 -4.10 -17.91 7.66
N MET A 30 -3.70 -16.69 7.26
CA MET A 30 -4.47 -15.86 6.33
C MET A 30 -4.25 -16.26 4.87
N TYR A 31 -3.03 -16.66 4.53
CA TYR A 31 -2.60 -17.01 3.17
C TYR A 31 -2.00 -18.42 3.09
N PRO A 32 -2.80 -19.46 3.37
CA PRO A 32 -2.33 -20.83 3.25
C PRO A 32 -1.99 -21.12 1.77
N GLY A 33 -0.79 -21.63 1.52
CA GLY A 33 -0.34 -21.93 0.17
C GLY A 33 0.41 -20.79 -0.54
N ALA A 34 0.70 -19.70 0.18
CA ALA A 34 1.59 -18.64 -0.33
C ALA A 34 2.97 -19.21 -0.70
N LYS A 35 3.52 -18.74 -1.81
CA LYS A 35 4.84 -19.11 -2.36
C LYS A 35 5.67 -17.85 -2.54
N ASP A 36 6.99 -18.04 -2.72
CA ASP A 36 7.94 -16.95 -2.99
C ASP A 36 7.81 -15.81 -1.95
N VAL A 37 7.84 -16.19 -0.67
CA VAL A 37 7.56 -15.29 0.45
C VAL A 37 8.81 -14.51 0.81
N GLU A 38 8.73 -13.18 0.70
CA GLU A 38 9.79 -12.24 1.05
C GLU A 38 9.29 -11.24 2.10
N TRP A 39 10.07 -11.05 3.18
CA TRP A 39 9.72 -10.15 4.27
C TRP A 39 10.56 -8.89 4.25
N GLU A 40 9.92 -7.75 4.49
CA GLU A 40 10.59 -6.47 4.68
C GLU A 40 10.05 -5.77 5.94
N LEU A 41 10.94 -5.22 6.75
CA LEU A 41 10.58 -4.37 7.87
C LEU A 41 10.58 -2.91 7.42
N LYS A 42 9.38 -2.31 7.34
CA LYS A 42 9.16 -0.89 7.00
C LYS A 42 8.79 -0.13 8.27
N ARG A 43 9.79 0.43 8.95
CA ARG A 43 9.63 1.04 10.28
C ARG A 43 9.16 -0.01 11.29
N ASP A 44 7.90 0.09 11.77
CA ASP A 44 7.31 -0.84 12.74
C ASP A 44 6.28 -1.80 12.09
N ILE A 45 6.28 -1.89 10.76
CA ILE A 45 5.33 -2.69 9.98
C ILE A 45 6.10 -3.75 9.19
N TYR A 46 5.63 -4.97 9.26
CA TYR A 46 6.13 -6.08 8.47
C TYR A 46 5.36 -6.16 7.15
N ALA A 47 6.03 -5.86 6.06
CA ALA A 47 5.54 -6.10 4.72
C ALA A 47 5.97 -7.50 4.26
N VAL A 48 5.11 -8.19 3.57
CA VAL A 48 5.39 -9.50 2.98
C VAL A 48 4.91 -9.53 1.54
N ASP A 49 5.83 -9.78 0.63
CA ASP A 49 5.56 -10.06 -0.76
C ASP A 49 5.47 -11.56 -0.97
N PHE A 50 4.48 -12.02 -1.71
CA PHE A 50 4.27 -13.44 -1.97
C PHE A 50 3.39 -13.66 -3.19
N ARG A 51 3.38 -14.91 -3.66
CA ARG A 51 2.49 -15.36 -4.74
C ARG A 51 1.46 -16.34 -4.19
N ILE A 52 0.21 -16.15 -4.58
CA ILE A 52 -0.88 -17.05 -4.27
C ILE A 52 -1.87 -17.10 -5.44
N ASP A 53 -2.29 -18.31 -5.84
CA ASP A 53 -3.21 -18.51 -6.97
C ASP A 53 -2.78 -17.79 -8.27
N GLY A 54 -1.47 -17.72 -8.51
CA GLY A 54 -0.88 -17.08 -9.69
C GLY A 54 -0.87 -15.56 -9.67
N LYS A 55 -1.18 -14.94 -8.52
CA LYS A 55 -1.18 -13.50 -8.33
C LYS A 55 -0.08 -13.08 -7.38
N ASP A 56 0.50 -11.91 -7.63
CA ASP A 56 1.43 -11.25 -6.73
C ASP A 56 0.65 -10.42 -5.70
N VAL A 57 0.98 -10.58 -4.44
CA VAL A 57 0.30 -9.94 -3.31
C VAL A 57 1.33 -9.38 -2.35
N GLU A 58 1.12 -8.14 -1.90
CA GLU A 58 1.85 -7.54 -0.80
C GLU A 58 0.89 -7.37 0.39
N ALA A 59 1.24 -7.92 1.54
CA ALA A 59 0.44 -7.78 2.75
C ALA A 59 1.23 -7.12 3.87
N TYR A 60 0.54 -6.43 4.76
CA TYR A 60 1.13 -5.66 5.84
C TYR A 60 0.57 -6.08 7.18
N PHE A 61 1.47 -6.32 8.13
CA PHE A 61 1.15 -6.71 9.50
C PHE A 61 1.88 -5.82 10.50
N ASN A 62 1.27 -5.60 11.66
CA ASN A 62 2.01 -5.03 12.78
C ASN A 62 2.82 -6.11 13.50
N ALA A 63 3.65 -5.72 14.47
CA ALA A 63 4.50 -6.63 15.25
C ALA A 63 3.69 -7.66 16.08
N GLU A 64 2.42 -7.38 16.33
CA GLU A 64 1.51 -8.26 17.05
C GLU A 64 0.87 -9.34 16.16
N GLY A 65 1.13 -9.29 14.86
CA GLY A 65 0.53 -10.21 13.88
C GLY A 65 -0.87 -9.79 13.43
N THR A 66 -1.27 -8.55 13.67
CA THR A 66 -2.52 -8.02 13.13
C THR A 66 -2.33 -7.62 11.68
N TRP A 67 -3.16 -8.17 10.79
CA TRP A 67 -3.20 -7.78 9.40
C TRP A 67 -3.77 -6.35 9.27
N LEU A 68 -3.11 -5.53 8.47
CA LEU A 68 -3.44 -4.13 8.31
C LEU A 68 -4.05 -3.83 6.95
N ARG A 69 -3.46 -4.36 5.91
CA ARG A 69 -3.92 -4.23 4.52
C ARG A 69 -3.23 -5.23 3.62
N SER A 70 -3.78 -5.41 2.44
CA SER A 70 -3.13 -6.10 1.33
C SER A 70 -3.32 -5.36 0.01
N LYS A 71 -2.40 -5.56 -0.89
CA LYS A 71 -2.39 -5.07 -2.26
C LYS A 71 -2.18 -6.29 -3.16
N GLU A 72 -3.11 -6.54 -4.06
CA GLU A 72 -3.12 -7.69 -4.98
C GLU A 72 -3.09 -7.18 -6.40
N ASP A 73 -2.12 -7.63 -7.19
CA ASP A 73 -2.09 -7.38 -8.64
C ASP A 73 -3.30 -8.05 -9.31
N VAL A 74 -4.03 -7.30 -10.12
CA VAL A 74 -5.23 -7.77 -10.79
C VAL A 74 -5.18 -7.48 -12.29
N ASN A 75 -5.60 -8.46 -13.07
CA ASN A 75 -5.72 -8.30 -14.52
C ASN A 75 -6.79 -7.28 -14.88
N ALA A 76 -6.55 -6.51 -15.94
CA ALA A 76 -7.51 -5.53 -16.46
C ALA A 76 -8.91 -6.12 -16.72
N SER A 77 -8.98 -7.40 -17.10
CA SER A 77 -10.25 -8.12 -17.32
C SER A 77 -11.08 -8.31 -16.07
N SER A 78 -10.45 -8.34 -14.89
CA SER A 78 -11.09 -8.48 -13.58
C SER A 78 -11.47 -7.14 -12.94
N VAL A 79 -11.04 -6.02 -13.54
CA VAL A 79 -11.34 -4.68 -13.03
C VAL A 79 -12.70 -4.21 -13.55
N PRO A 80 -13.59 -3.67 -12.69
CA PRO A 80 -14.86 -3.14 -13.12
C PRO A 80 -14.73 -2.10 -14.22
N ALA A 81 -15.62 -2.14 -15.21
CA ALA A 81 -15.63 -1.19 -16.33
C ALA A 81 -15.76 0.26 -15.84
N ALA A 82 -16.47 0.50 -14.75
CA ALA A 82 -16.62 1.82 -14.14
C ALA A 82 -15.29 2.41 -13.68
N VAL A 83 -14.39 1.59 -13.14
CA VAL A 83 -13.03 2.01 -12.72
C VAL A 83 -12.22 2.45 -13.92
N LYS A 84 -12.17 1.60 -14.97
CA LYS A 84 -11.41 1.89 -16.20
C LYS A 84 -11.93 3.15 -16.90
N LYS A 85 -13.26 3.30 -16.98
CA LYS A 85 -13.91 4.47 -17.57
C LYS A 85 -13.56 5.75 -16.80
N ALA A 86 -13.70 5.73 -15.48
CA ALA A 86 -13.41 6.89 -14.63
C ALA A 86 -11.98 7.40 -14.78
N VAL A 87 -11.00 6.49 -14.80
CA VAL A 87 -9.59 6.85 -14.99
C VAL A 87 -9.33 7.44 -16.37
N LYS A 88 -9.87 6.84 -17.42
CA LYS A 88 -9.70 7.34 -18.81
C LYS A 88 -10.35 8.71 -19.01
N GLU A 89 -11.50 8.97 -18.39
CA GLU A 89 -12.18 10.27 -18.47
C GLU A 89 -11.44 11.36 -17.68
N ALA A 90 -10.91 11.02 -16.50
CA ALA A 90 -10.18 11.97 -15.67
C ALA A 90 -8.76 12.25 -16.16
N TYR A 91 -8.13 11.29 -16.81
CA TYR A 91 -6.74 11.34 -17.26
C TYR A 91 -6.60 10.88 -18.73
N PRO A 92 -7.22 11.61 -19.69
CA PRO A 92 -7.31 11.16 -21.08
C PRO A 92 -5.94 11.04 -21.80
N ASP A 93 -4.94 11.79 -21.34
CA ASP A 93 -3.58 11.80 -21.91
C ASP A 93 -2.65 10.78 -21.28
N PHE A 94 -3.14 10.01 -20.30
CA PHE A 94 -2.34 9.00 -19.62
C PHE A 94 -2.69 7.60 -20.11
N LYS A 95 -1.66 6.75 -20.16
CA LYS A 95 -1.79 5.33 -20.37
C LYS A 95 -1.92 4.62 -19.02
N ILE A 96 -2.81 3.64 -18.93
CA ILE A 96 -2.93 2.80 -17.75
C ILE A 96 -1.89 1.69 -17.87
N GLU A 97 -1.03 1.56 -16.87
CA GLU A 97 0.01 0.54 -16.79
C GLU A 97 -0.46 -0.68 -15.99
N ASP A 98 -0.91 -0.47 -14.75
CA ASP A 98 -1.24 -1.53 -13.82
C ASP A 98 -2.47 -1.25 -12.98
N TYR A 99 -3.06 -2.33 -12.46
CA TYR A 99 -4.18 -2.31 -11.52
C TYR A 99 -3.87 -3.18 -10.31
N ASP A 100 -4.06 -2.64 -9.13
CA ASP A 100 -4.05 -3.38 -7.88
C ASP A 100 -5.38 -3.26 -7.15
N LEU A 101 -5.80 -4.34 -6.51
CA LEU A 101 -6.90 -4.32 -5.57
C LEU A 101 -6.35 -4.17 -4.15
N VAL A 102 -6.71 -3.09 -3.48
CA VAL A 102 -6.28 -2.80 -2.12
C VAL A 102 -7.44 -3.05 -1.16
N LYS A 103 -7.18 -3.82 -0.11
CA LYS A 103 -8.10 -4.07 1.00
C LYS A 103 -7.43 -3.72 2.31
N ASP A 104 -8.17 -3.14 3.24
CA ASP A 104 -7.65 -2.83 4.58
C ASP A 104 -8.47 -3.50 5.70
N ALA A 105 -7.91 -3.49 6.91
CA ALA A 105 -8.53 -4.10 8.09
C ALA A 105 -9.82 -3.41 8.54
N ARG A 106 -10.13 -2.23 8.01
CA ARG A 106 -11.39 -1.50 8.26
C ARG A 106 -12.51 -1.90 7.32
N GLY A 107 -12.23 -2.80 6.36
CA GLY A 107 -13.19 -3.23 5.34
C GLY A 107 -13.26 -2.30 4.12
N ASN A 108 -12.35 -1.34 3.99
CA ASN A 108 -12.25 -0.54 2.77
C ASN A 108 -11.62 -1.36 1.66
N GLU A 109 -12.16 -1.19 0.45
CA GLU A 109 -11.68 -1.81 -0.75
C GLU A 109 -11.68 -0.80 -1.90
N PHE A 110 -10.57 -0.67 -2.61
CA PHE A 110 -10.45 0.21 -3.75
C PHE A 110 -9.40 -0.30 -4.74
N TYR A 111 -9.48 0.16 -5.97
CA TYR A 111 -8.47 -0.09 -7.00
C TYR A 111 -7.43 1.01 -6.97
N SER A 112 -6.16 0.60 -6.96
CA SER A 112 -5.01 1.47 -7.20
C SER A 112 -4.62 1.31 -8.66
N VAL A 113 -4.67 2.38 -9.43
CA VAL A 113 -4.42 2.35 -10.86
C VAL A 113 -3.20 3.19 -11.16
N ASP A 114 -2.14 2.55 -11.63
CA ASP A 114 -0.93 3.24 -12.05
C ASP A 114 -1.06 3.69 -13.50
N ILE A 115 -0.82 4.96 -13.72
CA ILE A 115 -0.93 5.61 -15.01
C ILE A 115 0.32 6.41 -15.33
N GLU A 116 0.72 6.41 -16.61
CA GLU A 116 1.90 7.08 -17.10
C GLU A 116 1.56 7.99 -18.29
N LYS A 117 2.25 9.12 -18.36
CA LYS A 117 2.27 10.00 -19.52
C LYS A 117 3.71 10.25 -19.93
N GLU A 118 4.05 9.78 -21.13
CA GLU A 118 5.34 10.07 -21.73
C GLU A 118 5.42 11.53 -22.20
N SER A 119 6.55 12.17 -21.94
CA SER A 119 6.82 13.54 -22.38
C SER A 119 8.30 13.71 -22.75
N ARG A 120 8.59 14.67 -23.62
CA ARG A 120 9.98 15.01 -24.01
C ARG A 120 10.82 15.49 -22.83
N ASP A 121 10.16 16.03 -21.80
CA ASP A 121 10.81 16.59 -20.61
C ASP A 121 10.88 15.59 -19.43
N GLY A 122 10.51 14.34 -19.70
CA GLY A 122 10.43 13.22 -18.73
C GLY A 122 9.01 12.69 -18.57
N ASP A 123 8.94 11.44 -18.11
CA ASP A 123 7.68 10.74 -17.93
C ASP A 123 7.02 11.15 -16.61
N THR A 124 5.70 11.18 -16.60
CA THR A 124 4.91 11.48 -15.41
C THR A 124 4.13 10.24 -15.01
N GLU A 125 4.44 9.71 -13.85
CA GLU A 125 3.75 8.58 -13.24
C GLU A 125 2.80 9.06 -12.13
N LEU A 126 1.59 8.55 -12.11
CA LEU A 126 0.58 8.83 -11.09
C LEU A 126 -0.11 7.55 -10.67
N THR A 127 -0.47 7.47 -9.41
CA THR A 127 -1.35 6.42 -8.89
C THR A 127 -2.72 7.02 -8.55
N VAL A 128 -3.77 6.49 -9.17
CA VAL A 128 -5.16 6.92 -8.96
C VAL A 128 -5.90 5.88 -8.15
N ARG A 129 -6.53 6.29 -7.06
CA ARG A 129 -7.36 5.40 -6.23
C ARG A 129 -8.83 5.54 -6.62
N VAL A 130 -9.47 4.42 -6.92
CA VAL A 130 -10.83 4.40 -7.47
C VAL A 130 -11.65 3.31 -6.79
N LEU A 131 -12.85 3.65 -6.32
CA LEU A 131 -13.81 2.65 -5.84
C LEU A 131 -14.37 1.81 -7.00
N ALA A 132 -14.88 0.63 -6.71
CA ALA A 132 -15.44 -0.27 -7.73
C ALA A 132 -16.56 0.37 -8.58
N ASN A 133 -17.27 1.36 -8.04
CA ASN A 133 -18.29 2.12 -8.75
C ASN A 133 -17.76 3.25 -9.64
N GLY A 134 -16.42 3.42 -9.73
CA GLY A 134 -15.77 4.45 -10.53
C GLY A 134 -15.57 5.79 -9.81
N LYS A 135 -15.92 5.90 -8.52
CA LYS A 135 -15.62 7.11 -7.76
C LYS A 135 -14.12 7.22 -7.51
N ILE A 136 -13.50 8.27 -8.05
CA ILE A 136 -12.10 8.58 -7.78
C ILE A 136 -11.99 9.14 -6.37
N LEU A 137 -11.08 8.54 -5.58
CA LEU A 137 -10.73 9.03 -4.25
C LEU A 137 -9.63 10.10 -4.41
N GLU A 138 -9.74 11.19 -3.66
CA GLU A 138 -8.69 12.20 -3.68
C GLU A 138 -7.34 11.59 -3.29
N ASN A 139 -6.32 11.94 -4.07
CA ASN A 139 -4.98 11.40 -3.85
C ASN A 139 -4.28 12.23 -2.77
N PRO A 140 -4.02 11.70 -1.57
CA PRO A 140 -3.33 12.46 -0.51
C PRO A 140 -1.86 12.77 -0.82
N GLY A 141 -1.39 12.46 -2.04
CA GLY A 141 0.02 12.50 -2.42
C GLY A 141 0.41 13.54 -3.46
N ARG A 142 -0.46 14.47 -3.85
CA ARG A 142 -0.04 15.61 -4.67
C ARG A 142 0.53 16.73 -3.78
N GLY A 143 1.61 16.43 -3.09
CA GLY A 143 2.52 17.43 -2.57
C GLY A 143 3.23 18.06 -3.76
N GLY A 144 2.55 19.00 -4.43
CA GLY A 144 3.19 19.81 -5.45
C GLY A 144 4.40 20.51 -4.86
N ARG A 145 5.56 20.38 -5.52
CA ARG A 145 6.65 21.32 -5.30
C ARG A 145 6.09 22.74 -5.41
N PRO A 146 6.36 23.66 -4.48
CA PRO A 146 5.99 25.06 -4.63
C PRO A 146 6.84 25.65 -5.76
N GLY A 147 6.21 26.00 -6.86
CA GLY A 147 6.85 26.79 -7.92
C GLY A 147 6.63 26.21 -9.32
N GLN A 148 5.42 26.37 -9.86
CA GLN A 148 5.18 26.96 -11.18
C GLN A 148 3.66 26.96 -11.43
N GLY A 149 3.15 28.14 -11.77
CA GLY A 149 1.74 28.41 -11.91
C GLY A 149 1.06 27.61 -13.02
N GLY A 150 0.13 26.76 -12.64
CA GLY A 150 -0.88 26.18 -13.51
C GLY A 150 -2.21 26.85 -13.22
N ARG A 151 -2.85 27.38 -14.26
CA ARG A 151 -4.15 28.05 -14.24
C ARG A 151 -5.21 27.16 -13.54
N PRO A 152 -6.07 27.71 -12.70
CA PRO A 152 -7.21 27.00 -12.16
C PRO A 152 -8.17 26.66 -13.29
N GLY A 153 -8.55 25.40 -13.40
CA GLY A 153 -9.69 24.96 -14.19
C GLY A 153 -11.00 25.55 -13.64
N PRO A 154 -12.09 25.58 -14.43
CA PRO A 154 -13.29 26.30 -14.09
C PRO A 154 -13.91 25.77 -12.78
N GLY A 155 -13.83 26.62 -11.77
CA GLY A 155 -14.38 26.35 -10.45
C GLY A 155 -15.91 26.33 -10.49
N ILE A 156 -16.46 25.27 -9.92
CA ILE A 156 -17.85 25.32 -9.44
C ILE A 156 -17.80 26.12 -8.14
N ARG A 157 -18.32 27.33 -8.19
CA ARG A 157 -18.58 28.15 -7.01
C ARG A 157 -19.85 27.61 -6.35
N ASP A 158 -19.66 26.94 -5.21
CA ASP A 158 -20.63 27.00 -4.13
C ASP A 158 -19.86 26.95 -2.81
N GLY A 159 -20.05 28.05 -2.07
CA GLY A 159 -19.36 28.26 -0.81
C GLY A 159 -19.85 27.30 0.26
N ARG A 160 -18.96 26.41 0.67
CA ARG A 160 -18.92 25.84 2.02
C ARG A 160 -17.52 25.30 2.28
N GLU A 161 -16.90 25.94 3.23
CA GLU A 161 -15.78 25.55 4.10
C GLU A 161 -14.76 24.52 3.54
N MET A 162 -13.60 25.07 3.22
CA MET A 162 -12.36 24.31 3.15
C MET A 162 -12.11 23.65 4.49
N ASN A 163 -12.44 22.36 4.62
CA ASN A 163 -11.94 21.55 5.70
C ASN A 163 -10.44 21.32 5.49
N ASP A 164 -9.68 21.89 6.40
CA ASP A 164 -8.26 21.76 6.56
C ASP A 164 -7.83 20.29 6.54
N PHE A 165 -7.16 19.89 5.46
CA PHE A 165 -6.70 18.53 5.22
C PHE A 165 -5.51 18.13 6.10
N SER A 166 -4.90 19.08 6.84
CA SER A 166 -3.84 18.81 7.81
C SER A 166 -4.37 18.07 9.03
N GLY A 167 -5.59 18.38 9.47
CA GLY A 167 -6.26 17.68 10.57
C GLY A 167 -6.62 16.22 10.29
N GLN A 168 -6.84 15.85 9.02
CA GLN A 168 -7.16 14.46 8.67
C GLN A 168 -5.92 13.54 8.64
N ARG A 169 -4.74 14.10 8.48
CA ARG A 169 -3.48 13.35 8.60
C ARG A 169 -3.17 13.02 10.06
N GLU A 170 -3.39 13.97 10.94
CA GLU A 170 -3.22 13.79 12.38
C GLU A 170 -4.29 12.86 12.95
N ALA A 171 -5.55 13.02 12.54
CA ALA A 171 -6.63 12.14 12.97
C ALA A 171 -6.45 10.69 12.53
N ARG A 172 -5.86 10.43 11.34
CA ARG A 172 -5.52 9.07 10.89
C ARG A 172 -4.33 8.49 11.65
N ASN A 173 -3.33 9.31 11.95
CA ASN A 173 -2.20 8.89 12.77
C ASN A 173 -2.61 8.62 14.21
N GLU A 174 -3.56 9.40 14.75
CA GLU A 174 -4.09 9.19 16.09
C GLU A 174 -5.04 7.96 16.15
N ALA A 175 -5.88 7.77 15.14
CA ALA A 175 -6.72 6.57 15.03
C ALA A 175 -5.88 5.29 14.88
N TRP A 176 -4.79 5.38 14.16
CA TRP A 176 -3.80 4.31 14.03
C TRP A 176 -3.15 3.98 15.38
N LYS A 177 -2.67 5.00 16.11
CA LYS A 177 -2.09 4.85 17.45
C LYS A 177 -3.11 4.34 18.49
N GLN A 178 -4.38 4.71 18.37
CA GLN A 178 -5.45 4.23 19.24
C GLN A 178 -5.81 2.76 18.96
N ALA A 179 -5.81 2.33 17.70
CA ALA A 179 -5.99 0.92 17.34
C ALA A 179 -4.84 0.05 17.87
N GLU A 180 -3.61 0.58 17.84
CA GLU A 180 -2.43 -0.09 18.36
C GLU A 180 -2.49 -0.22 19.91
N ARG A 181 -3.00 0.79 20.63
CA ARG A 181 -3.19 0.74 22.08
C ARG A 181 -4.35 -0.16 22.51
N ALA A 182 -5.44 -0.21 21.74
CA ALA A 182 -6.60 -1.06 22.04
C ALA A 182 -6.31 -2.56 21.83
N GLY A 183 -5.37 -2.91 20.92
CA GLY A 183 -4.90 -4.29 20.75
C GLY A 183 -4.04 -4.81 21.91
N GLY A 184 -3.50 -3.93 22.75
CA GLY A 184 -2.65 -4.27 23.90
C GLY A 184 -3.39 -4.59 25.20
N GLU A 185 -4.69 -4.35 25.30
CA GLU A 185 -5.45 -4.50 26.56
C GLU A 185 -6.25 -5.82 26.71
N ILE A 186 -6.21 -6.72 25.73
CA ILE A 186 -7.02 -7.96 25.80
C ILE A 186 -6.28 -9.13 26.47
N GLU A 187 -5.05 -8.99 26.90
CA GLU A 187 -4.28 -10.10 27.50
C GLU A 187 -3.92 -9.88 28.99
N LYS A 188 -4.85 -9.31 29.78
CA LYS A 188 -4.77 -9.34 31.25
C LYS A 188 -6.14 -9.53 31.90
N LYS A 189 -6.70 -10.73 31.75
CA LYS A 189 -7.61 -11.32 32.74
C LYS A 189 -7.63 -12.82 32.61
#